data_d139f52af1b5db9af1f8bea38a56ba98
#
_entry.id   d139f52af1b5db9af1f8bea38a56ba98
#
_cell.length_a   1.000
_cell.length_b   1.000
_cell.length_c   1.000
_cell.angle_alpha   90.00
_cell.angle_beta   90.00
_cell.angle_gamma   90.00
#
_symmetry.space_group_name_H-M   'P 1'
#
loop_
_entity.id
_entity.type
_entity.pdbx_description
1 polymer ?
#
loop_
_entity_poly.entity_id
_entity_poly.type
_entity_poly.pdbx_seq_one_letter_code
_entity_poly.pdbx_strand_id
1 'polypeptide(L)'
;MDELVTRILLNVSHEHVLDICNVILLVLILLVVDAFLRIIAEVFQYNKDHNRKNTAKTFITTLIWYGWGQGDYIDANTGKIKRYLMSEKLRSSMLKKICIFYPAWFFLSIACVSLPDTVFIGVRGDELLANVFMWWPVASELSSIIENLREIDTYHFVRIKNMFMEINKMRK
;
A
#
# COMPACT_ATOMS: atom_id res chain seq x y z
N MET A 1 6.36 3.98 37.45
CA MET A 1 6.13 4.35 36.03
C MET A 1 7.25 5.22 35.50
N ASP A 2 7.73 6.18 36.27
CA ASP A 2 8.78 7.12 35.86
C ASP A 2 10.15 6.46 35.60
N GLU A 3 10.52 5.42 36.35
CA GLU A 3 11.82 4.74 36.18
C GLU A 3 11.89 3.94 34.86
N LEU A 4 10.77 3.36 34.43
CA LEU A 4 10.67 2.62 33.15
C LEU A 4 10.72 3.58 31.96
N VAL A 5 9.99 4.69 32.05
CA VAL A 5 10.02 5.76 31.03
C VAL A 5 11.42 6.38 30.93
N THR A 6 12.06 6.62 32.04
CA THR A 6 13.42 7.17 32.09
C THR A 6 14.44 6.20 31.48
N ARG A 7 14.33 4.89 31.73
CA ARG A 7 15.18 3.86 31.10
C ARG A 7 14.97 3.80 29.60
N ILE A 8 13.72 3.83 29.13
CA ILE A 8 13.41 3.84 27.69
C ILE A 8 14.04 5.07 27.01
N LEU A 9 13.87 6.25 27.59
CA LEU A 9 14.40 7.49 27.03
C LEU A 9 15.94 7.55 27.05
N LEU A 10 16.60 6.93 28.03
CA LEU A 10 18.07 6.91 28.14
C LEU A 10 18.72 5.89 27.20
N ASN A 11 18.02 4.81 26.86
CA ASN A 11 18.55 3.75 25.98
C ASN A 11 18.28 3.98 24.50
N VAL A 12 17.32 4.85 24.15
CA VAL A 12 17.07 5.19 22.73
C VAL A 12 18.20 6.12 22.26
N SER A 13 19.06 5.61 21.41
CA SER A 13 20.12 6.41 20.80
C SER A 13 19.54 7.46 19.85
N HIS A 14 20.22 8.60 19.72
CA HIS A 14 19.82 9.63 18.75
C HIS A 14 19.78 9.09 17.32
N GLU A 15 20.67 8.18 16.97
CA GLU A 15 20.70 7.50 15.67
C GLU A 15 19.42 6.69 15.43
N HIS A 16 18.95 5.93 16.41
CA HIS A 16 17.72 5.15 16.28
C HIS A 16 16.49 6.03 16.05
N VAL A 17 16.42 7.20 16.70
CA VAL A 17 15.34 8.17 16.47
C VAL A 17 15.40 8.73 15.05
N LEU A 18 16.58 9.06 14.55
CA LEU A 18 16.76 9.53 13.17
C LEU A 18 16.37 8.47 12.16
N ASP A 19 16.70 7.21 12.39
CA ASP A 19 16.31 6.09 11.53
C ASP A 19 14.79 5.93 11.50
N ILE A 20 14.10 6.00 12.64
CA ILE A 20 12.64 5.99 12.70
C ILE A 20 12.07 7.16 11.91
N CYS A 21 12.59 8.38 12.03
CA CYS A 21 12.12 9.53 11.27
C CYS A 21 12.28 9.32 9.75
N ASN A 22 13.42 8.78 9.33
CA ASN A 22 13.68 8.46 7.92
C ASN A 22 12.71 7.40 7.39
N VAL A 23 12.44 6.36 8.18
CA VAL A 23 11.49 5.30 7.82
C VAL A 23 10.06 5.84 7.79
N ILE A 24 9.67 6.72 8.70
CA ILE A 24 8.35 7.39 8.66
C ILE A 24 8.20 8.15 7.34
N LEU A 25 9.20 8.92 6.93
CA LEU A 25 9.18 9.67 5.68
C LEU A 25 9.06 8.73 4.48
N LEU A 26 9.81 7.64 4.46
CA LEU A 26 9.71 6.61 3.41
C LEU A 26 8.32 6.00 3.37
N VAL A 27 7.74 5.62 4.51
CA VAL A 27 6.39 5.03 4.59
C VAL A 27 5.33 6.01 4.06
N LEU A 28 5.45 7.30 4.38
CA LEU A 28 4.53 8.31 3.84
C LEU A 28 4.62 8.43 2.32
N ILE A 29 5.82 8.37 1.75
CA ILE A 29 6.01 8.35 0.29
C ILE A 29 5.38 7.10 -0.31
N LEU A 30 5.64 5.92 0.24
CA LEU A 30 5.09 4.66 -0.25
C LEU A 30 3.56 4.65 -0.17
N LEU A 31 2.98 5.20 0.88
CA LEU A 31 1.54 5.31 1.05
C LEU A 31 0.90 6.21 -0.03
N VAL A 32 1.57 7.30 -0.43
CA VAL A 32 1.10 8.13 -1.56
C VAL A 32 1.18 7.36 -2.87
N VAL A 33 2.26 6.60 -3.09
CA VAL A 33 2.42 5.74 -4.27
C VAL A 33 1.36 4.65 -4.31
N ASP A 34 1.11 3.97 -3.18
CA ASP A 34 0.07 2.95 -3.04
C ASP A 34 -1.31 3.50 -3.39
N ALA A 35 -1.67 4.66 -2.82
CA ALA A 35 -2.94 5.32 -3.10
C ALA A 35 -3.09 5.68 -4.58
N PHE A 36 -2.03 6.18 -5.22
CA PHE A 36 -2.03 6.51 -6.64
C PHE A 36 -2.21 5.27 -7.53
N LEU A 37 -1.48 4.20 -7.24
CA LEU A 37 -1.61 2.93 -7.97
C LEU A 37 -2.99 2.31 -7.78
N ARG A 38 -3.56 2.41 -6.58
CA ARG A 38 -4.92 1.95 -6.31
C ARG A 38 -5.96 2.69 -7.16
N ILE A 39 -5.84 4.02 -7.29
CA ILE A 39 -6.72 4.81 -8.14
C ILE A 39 -6.59 4.35 -9.60
N ILE A 40 -5.37 4.11 -10.09
CA ILE A 40 -5.14 3.62 -11.45
C ILE A 40 -5.80 2.25 -11.65
N ALA A 41 -5.62 1.31 -10.72
CA ALA A 41 -6.20 -0.03 -10.79
C ALA A 41 -7.74 0.03 -10.87
N GLU A 42 -8.37 0.83 -10.01
CA GLU A 42 -9.83 1.01 -9.99
C GLU A 42 -10.37 1.63 -11.29
N VAL A 43 -9.65 2.60 -11.89
CA VAL A 43 -10.02 3.18 -13.19
C VAL A 43 -9.94 2.13 -14.31
N PHE A 44 -8.89 1.31 -14.32
CA PHE A 44 -8.77 0.24 -15.30
C PHE A 44 -9.87 -0.80 -15.14
N GLN A 45 -10.20 -1.16 -13.91
CA GLN A 45 -11.29 -2.09 -13.63
C GLN A 45 -12.63 -1.54 -14.10
N TYR A 46 -12.93 -0.27 -13.81
CA TYR A 46 -14.14 0.38 -14.28
C TYR A 46 -14.27 0.33 -15.82
N ASN A 47 -13.20 0.71 -16.52
CA ASN A 47 -13.19 0.71 -17.98
C ASN A 47 -13.41 -0.71 -18.56
N LYS A 48 -12.84 -1.74 -17.91
CA LYS A 48 -13.03 -3.13 -18.31
C LYS A 48 -14.48 -3.58 -18.14
N ASP A 49 -15.06 -3.33 -16.97
CA ASP A 49 -16.43 -3.79 -16.65
C ASP A 49 -17.48 -3.09 -17.53
N HIS A 50 -17.15 -1.89 -18.04
CA HIS A 50 -18.03 -1.15 -18.98
C HIS A 50 -17.61 -1.29 -20.45
N ASN A 51 -16.77 -2.27 -20.78
CA ASN A 51 -16.28 -2.52 -22.16
C ASN A 51 -15.69 -1.28 -22.85
N ARG A 52 -15.08 -0.37 -22.10
CA ARG A 52 -14.42 0.83 -22.61
C ARG A 52 -12.99 0.52 -23.01
N LYS A 53 -12.54 1.11 -24.13
CA LYS A 53 -11.13 1.00 -24.55
C LYS A 53 -10.26 1.82 -23.60
N ASN A 54 -9.19 1.24 -23.07
CA ASN A 54 -8.21 1.93 -22.22
C ASN A 54 -7.32 2.84 -23.09
N THR A 55 -7.83 4.01 -23.43
CA THR A 55 -7.05 5.10 -24.05
C THR A 55 -6.78 6.19 -23.01
N ALA A 56 -5.78 7.03 -23.22
CA ALA A 56 -5.49 8.14 -22.30
C ALA A 56 -6.72 9.05 -22.09
N LYS A 57 -7.49 9.30 -23.15
CA LYS A 57 -8.73 10.08 -23.06
C LYS A 57 -9.79 9.40 -22.19
N THR A 58 -10.04 8.10 -22.41
CA THR A 58 -10.99 7.34 -21.59
C THR A 58 -10.55 7.22 -20.15
N PHE A 59 -9.25 7.07 -19.88
CA PHE A 59 -8.69 7.06 -18.54
C PHE A 59 -9.01 8.35 -17.78
N ILE A 60 -8.67 9.52 -18.38
CA ILE A 60 -8.93 10.84 -17.78
C ILE A 60 -10.44 11.07 -17.60
N THR A 61 -11.25 10.73 -18.60
CA THR A 61 -12.69 10.89 -18.51
C THR A 61 -13.30 10.00 -17.40
N THR A 62 -12.83 8.77 -17.27
CA THR A 62 -13.28 7.86 -16.21
C THR A 62 -12.83 8.38 -14.84
N LEU A 63 -11.59 8.85 -14.71
CA LEU A 63 -11.08 9.39 -13.48
C LEU A 63 -11.88 10.60 -13.00
N ILE A 64 -12.20 11.54 -13.90
CA ILE A 64 -12.86 12.80 -13.53
C ILE A 64 -14.38 12.63 -13.35
N TRP A 65 -15.04 11.92 -14.27
CA TRP A 65 -16.49 11.92 -14.37
C TRP A 65 -17.17 10.65 -13.80
N TYR A 66 -16.59 9.48 -14.03
CA TYR A 66 -17.25 8.21 -13.73
C TYR A 66 -16.67 7.49 -12.51
N GLY A 67 -15.41 7.74 -12.16
CA GLY A 67 -14.71 7.01 -11.11
C GLY A 67 -15.18 7.37 -9.69
N TRP A 68 -15.67 8.58 -9.47
CA TRP A 68 -15.98 9.11 -8.14
C TRP A 68 -17.46 8.98 -7.73
N GLY A 69 -18.16 7.94 -8.21
CA GLY A 69 -19.53 7.66 -7.79
C GLY A 69 -20.61 8.02 -8.81
N GLN A 70 -20.24 8.54 -9.98
CA GLN A 70 -21.16 8.72 -11.11
C GLN A 70 -21.14 7.49 -12.01
N GLY A 71 -21.66 6.41 -11.62
CA GLY A 71 -21.66 5.20 -12.41
C GLY A 71 -21.80 4.00 -11.50
N ASP A 72 -22.66 4.17 -10.51
CA ASP A 72 -23.09 3.05 -9.71
C ASP A 72 -23.68 2.01 -10.62
N TYR A 73 -23.08 0.85 -10.69
CA TYR A 73 -23.69 -0.26 -11.38
C TYR A 73 -24.08 -1.32 -10.36
N ILE A 74 -25.21 -1.95 -10.62
CA ILE A 74 -25.69 -3.05 -9.80
C ILE A 74 -24.96 -4.31 -10.27
N ASP A 75 -24.12 -4.88 -9.40
CA ASP A 75 -23.48 -6.16 -9.66
C ASP A 75 -24.57 -7.23 -9.84
N ALA A 76 -24.64 -7.80 -11.04
CA ALA A 76 -25.66 -8.78 -11.40
C ALA A 76 -25.65 -10.04 -10.51
N ASN A 77 -24.50 -10.35 -9.88
CA ASN A 77 -24.35 -11.53 -9.03
C ASN A 77 -24.75 -11.27 -7.57
N THR A 78 -24.57 -10.04 -7.08
CA THR A 78 -24.78 -9.71 -5.67
C THR A 78 -25.96 -8.77 -5.42
N GLY A 79 -26.52 -8.14 -6.45
CA GLY A 79 -27.58 -7.14 -6.36
C GLY A 79 -27.15 -5.86 -5.61
N LYS A 80 -25.86 -5.71 -5.29
CA LYS A 80 -25.34 -4.56 -4.54
C LYS A 80 -24.77 -3.51 -5.49
N ILE A 81 -24.96 -2.24 -5.13
CA ILE A 81 -24.35 -1.13 -5.85
C ILE A 81 -22.84 -1.19 -5.63
N LYS A 82 -22.09 -1.36 -6.72
CA LYS A 82 -20.62 -1.37 -6.71
C LYS A 82 -20.09 -0.02 -7.17
N ARG A 83 -19.35 0.63 -6.28
CA ARG A 83 -18.62 1.87 -6.57
C ARG A 83 -17.14 1.54 -6.69
N TYR A 84 -16.50 2.00 -7.75
CA TYR A 84 -15.09 1.71 -8.01
C TYR A 84 -14.17 2.63 -7.20
N LEU A 85 -14.35 3.94 -7.31
CA LEU A 85 -13.58 4.91 -6.55
C LEU A 85 -14.40 5.44 -5.38
N MET A 86 -14.12 4.95 -4.19
CA MET A 86 -14.74 5.41 -2.94
C MET A 86 -13.72 6.23 -2.16
N SER A 87 -13.80 7.56 -2.24
CA SER A 87 -12.92 8.45 -1.49
C SER A 87 -12.98 8.20 0.02
N GLU A 88 -14.14 7.85 0.55
CA GLU A 88 -14.32 7.51 1.96
C GLU A 88 -13.55 6.25 2.37
N LYS A 89 -13.60 5.20 1.55
CA LYS A 89 -12.87 3.95 1.80
C LYS A 89 -11.36 4.17 1.73
N LEU A 90 -10.89 4.92 0.75
CA LEU A 90 -9.48 5.26 0.56
C LEU A 90 -8.97 6.07 1.75
N ARG A 91 -9.69 7.14 2.12
CA ARG A 91 -9.36 8.00 3.27
C ARG A 91 -9.40 7.24 4.59
N SER A 92 -10.44 6.44 4.84
CA SER A 92 -10.56 5.65 6.06
C SER A 92 -9.43 4.63 6.21
N SER A 93 -9.04 3.96 5.13
CA SER A 93 -7.91 3.02 5.13
C SER A 93 -6.59 3.73 5.43
N MET A 94 -6.31 4.84 4.75
CA MET A 94 -5.08 5.63 4.97
C MET A 94 -5.01 6.20 6.39
N LEU A 95 -6.11 6.76 6.91
CA LEU A 95 -6.15 7.29 8.27
C LEU A 95 -5.90 6.21 9.33
N LYS A 96 -6.48 5.02 9.16
CA LYS A 96 -6.21 3.90 10.08
C LYS A 96 -4.75 3.49 10.07
N LYS A 97 -4.12 3.42 8.89
CA LYS A 97 -2.70 3.11 8.77
C LYS A 97 -1.85 4.16 9.48
N ILE A 98 -2.05 5.45 9.19
CA ILE A 98 -1.25 6.55 9.73
C ILE A 98 -1.47 6.75 11.23
N CYS A 99 -2.72 6.68 11.72
CA CYS A 99 -3.04 7.05 13.09
C CYS A 99 -2.94 5.88 14.09
N ILE A 100 -3.05 4.63 13.62
CA ILE A 100 -3.12 3.47 14.51
C ILE A 100 -1.99 2.49 14.21
N PHE A 101 -1.93 1.96 12.98
CA PHE A 101 -1.02 0.84 12.69
C PHE A 101 0.45 1.26 12.71
N TYR A 102 0.84 2.33 12.01
CA TYR A 102 2.25 2.73 11.94
C TYR A 102 2.78 3.24 13.27
N PRO A 103 2.08 4.11 14.02
CA PRO A 103 2.52 4.47 15.36
C PRO A 103 2.72 3.25 16.26
N ALA A 104 1.82 2.25 16.22
CA ALA A 104 1.97 1.04 17.03
C ALA A 104 3.27 0.28 16.71
N TRP A 105 3.63 0.13 15.43
CA TRP A 105 4.88 -0.52 15.03
C TRP A 105 6.12 0.27 15.46
N PHE A 106 6.09 1.60 15.33
CA PHE A 106 7.20 2.44 15.79
C PHE A 106 7.35 2.44 17.32
N PHE A 107 6.24 2.44 18.07
CA PHE A 107 6.28 2.25 19.52
C PHE A 107 6.84 0.89 19.92
N LEU A 108 6.50 -0.18 19.19
CA LEU A 108 7.08 -1.50 19.43
C LEU A 108 8.59 -1.52 19.13
N SER A 109 9.04 -0.86 18.06
CA SER A 109 10.45 -0.71 17.75
C SER A 109 11.20 -0.04 18.91
N ILE A 110 10.69 1.10 19.40
CA ILE A 110 11.28 1.82 20.54
C ILE A 110 11.28 0.96 21.80
N ALA A 111 10.20 0.23 22.07
CA ALA A 111 10.12 -0.65 23.24
C ALA A 111 11.15 -1.79 23.17
N CYS A 112 11.43 -2.32 21.98
CA CYS A 112 12.39 -3.40 21.79
C CYS A 112 13.82 -2.98 22.11
N VAL A 113 14.21 -1.72 21.86
CA VAL A 113 15.54 -1.18 22.25
C VAL A 113 15.76 -1.22 23.76
N SER A 114 14.68 -1.27 24.54
CA SER A 114 14.74 -1.34 26.01
C SER A 114 14.79 -2.77 26.58
N LEU A 115 14.78 -3.79 25.70
CA LEU A 115 14.93 -5.17 26.13
C LEU A 115 16.36 -5.44 26.60
N PRO A 116 16.56 -6.45 27.48
CA PRO A 116 17.90 -6.87 27.89
C PRO A 116 18.73 -7.32 26.68
N ASP A 117 20.02 -6.94 26.68
CA ASP A 117 20.98 -7.33 25.65
C ASP A 117 21.16 -8.85 25.59
N THR A 118 20.40 -9.50 24.73
CA THR A 118 20.53 -10.92 24.44
C THR A 118 21.22 -11.10 23.10
N VAL A 119 22.37 -11.75 23.10
CA VAL A 119 23.11 -12.01 21.85
C VAL A 119 22.67 -13.35 21.27
N PHE A 120 22.08 -13.35 20.08
CA PHE A 120 21.69 -14.54 19.33
C PHE A 120 22.56 -14.62 18.06
N ILE A 121 23.40 -15.65 17.96
CA ILE A 121 24.28 -15.91 16.78
C ILE A 121 25.13 -14.65 16.41
N GLY A 122 25.65 -13.93 17.42
CA GLY A 122 26.50 -12.75 17.22
C GLY A 122 25.73 -11.46 16.89
N VAL A 123 24.40 -11.46 16.88
CA VAL A 123 23.55 -10.29 16.66
C VAL A 123 22.81 -9.96 17.97
N ARG A 124 22.68 -8.69 18.29
CA ARG A 124 21.90 -8.22 19.43
C ARG A 124 20.43 -8.41 19.12
N GLY A 125 19.72 -9.17 19.96
CA GLY A 125 18.33 -9.54 19.78
C GLY A 125 17.36 -8.34 19.90
N ASP A 126 17.68 -7.41 20.79
CA ASP A 126 16.96 -6.16 20.99
C ASP A 126 17.00 -5.26 19.73
N GLU A 127 18.19 -5.06 19.14
CA GLU A 127 18.36 -4.30 17.90
C GLU A 127 17.69 -4.98 16.71
N LEU A 128 17.79 -6.31 16.61
CA LEU A 128 17.18 -7.08 15.53
C LEU A 128 15.64 -6.92 15.58
N LEU A 129 15.03 -7.09 16.75
CA LEU A 129 13.59 -6.93 16.92
C LEU A 129 13.14 -5.49 16.66
N ALA A 130 13.88 -4.50 17.17
CA ALA A 130 13.59 -3.10 16.93
C ALA A 130 13.58 -2.78 15.43
N ASN A 131 14.58 -3.26 14.69
CA ASN A 131 14.66 -3.08 13.24
C ASN A 131 13.52 -3.79 12.51
N VAL A 132 13.17 -5.03 12.89
CA VAL A 132 12.04 -5.74 12.27
C VAL A 132 10.74 -4.93 12.42
N PHE A 133 10.44 -4.43 13.61
CA PHE A 133 9.23 -3.63 13.84
C PHE A 133 9.28 -2.28 13.14
N MET A 134 10.44 -1.64 13.06
CA MET A 134 10.64 -0.38 12.35
C MET A 134 10.36 -0.52 10.85
N TRP A 135 10.83 -1.62 10.22
CA TRP A 135 10.67 -1.85 8.79
C TRP A 135 9.34 -2.51 8.39
N TRP A 136 8.55 -2.98 9.35
CA TRP A 136 7.28 -3.63 9.07
C TRP A 136 6.28 -2.77 8.27
N PRO A 137 6.08 -1.48 8.60
CA PRO A 137 5.24 -0.58 7.79
C PRO A 137 5.70 -0.48 6.33
N VAL A 138 7.02 -0.42 6.10
CA VAL A 138 7.59 -0.39 4.74
C VAL A 138 7.26 -1.66 3.97
N ALA A 139 7.45 -2.83 4.59
CA ALA A 139 7.12 -4.11 3.99
C ALA A 139 5.62 -4.23 3.66
N SER A 140 4.76 -3.72 4.54
CA SER A 140 3.31 -3.67 4.34
C SER A 140 2.93 -2.82 3.13
N GLU A 141 3.50 -1.60 2.99
CA GLU A 141 3.21 -0.73 1.85
C GLU A 141 3.77 -1.30 0.54
N LEU A 142 4.97 -1.88 0.56
CA LEU A 142 5.54 -2.54 -0.63
C LEU A 142 4.68 -3.72 -1.08
N SER A 143 4.13 -4.51 -0.14
CA SER A 143 3.21 -5.60 -0.47
C SER A 143 1.93 -5.08 -1.14
N SER A 144 1.34 -3.99 -0.62
CA SER A 144 0.15 -3.34 -1.20
C SER A 144 0.44 -2.78 -2.60
N ILE A 145 1.59 -2.15 -2.79
CA ILE A 145 2.05 -1.64 -4.08
C ILE A 145 2.19 -2.78 -5.11
N ILE A 146 2.80 -3.90 -4.71
CA ILE A 146 2.95 -5.08 -5.58
C ILE A 146 1.59 -5.65 -5.96
N GLU A 147 0.65 -5.71 -5.02
CA GLU A 147 -0.72 -6.17 -5.28
C GLU A 147 -1.42 -5.27 -6.31
N ASN A 148 -1.37 -3.95 -6.12
CA ASN A 148 -1.95 -2.99 -7.06
C ASN A 148 -1.28 -3.07 -8.45
N LEU A 149 0.03 -3.25 -8.52
CA LEU A 149 0.76 -3.44 -9.79
C LEU A 149 0.34 -4.73 -10.49
N ARG A 150 0.14 -5.83 -9.75
CA ARG A 150 -0.36 -7.09 -10.32
C ARG A 150 -1.78 -6.92 -10.89
N GLU A 151 -2.64 -6.19 -10.21
CA GLU A 151 -3.98 -5.88 -10.74
C GLU A 151 -3.86 -5.11 -12.05
N ILE A 152 -3.03 -4.08 -12.13
CA ILE A 152 -2.78 -3.29 -13.34
C ILE A 152 -2.16 -4.16 -14.45
N ASP A 153 -1.17 -4.98 -14.14
CA ASP A 153 -0.41 -5.80 -15.10
C ASP A 153 -1.28 -6.91 -15.69
N THR A 154 -2.22 -7.47 -14.92
CA THR A 154 -3.18 -8.46 -15.42
C THR A 154 -3.98 -7.89 -16.60
N TYR A 155 -4.29 -6.60 -16.61
CA TYR A 155 -5.00 -5.94 -17.71
C TYR A 155 -4.10 -5.73 -18.94
N HIS A 156 -2.84 -5.40 -18.74
CA HIS A 156 -1.86 -5.25 -19.83
C HIS A 156 -1.45 -6.59 -20.42
N PHE A 157 -1.25 -7.61 -19.61
CA PHE A 157 -0.86 -8.95 -20.05
C PHE A 157 -1.93 -9.60 -20.94
N VAL A 158 -3.22 -9.46 -20.59
CA VAL A 158 -4.32 -9.95 -21.42
C VAL A 158 -4.33 -9.24 -22.77
N ARG A 159 -4.04 -7.94 -22.81
CA ARG A 159 -3.98 -7.17 -24.07
C ARG A 159 -2.82 -7.59 -24.95
N ILE A 160 -1.63 -7.76 -24.38
CA ILE A 160 -0.42 -8.25 -25.08
C ILE A 160 -0.69 -9.67 -25.62
N LYS A 161 -1.26 -10.56 -24.82
CA LYS A 161 -1.64 -11.91 -25.24
C LYS A 161 -2.63 -11.88 -26.40
N ASN A 162 -3.64 -11.02 -26.36
CA ASN A 162 -4.62 -10.88 -27.43
C ASN A 162 -3.98 -10.32 -28.70
N MET A 163 -3.09 -9.34 -28.61
CA MET A 163 -2.32 -8.84 -29.75
C MET A 163 -1.47 -9.95 -30.39
N PHE A 164 -0.78 -10.77 -29.60
CA PHE A 164 0.00 -11.90 -30.11
C PHE A 164 -0.91 -12.97 -30.79
N MET A 165 -2.09 -13.21 -30.22
CA MET A 165 -3.06 -14.13 -30.85
C MET A 165 -3.63 -13.59 -32.17
N GLU A 166 -3.86 -12.29 -32.29
CA GLU A 166 -4.29 -11.65 -33.54
C GLU A 166 -3.19 -11.71 -34.61
N ILE A 167 -1.93 -11.42 -34.24
CA ILE A 167 -0.80 -11.54 -35.17
C ILE A 167 -0.63 -12.99 -35.67
N ASN A 168 -0.78 -13.98 -34.78
CA ASN A 168 -0.72 -15.39 -35.17
C ASN A 168 -1.90 -15.83 -36.07
N LYS A 169 -3.07 -15.21 -35.94
CA LYS A 169 -4.21 -15.45 -36.84
C LYS A 169 -4.02 -14.83 -38.22
N MET A 170 -3.33 -13.69 -38.31
CA MET A 170 -3.04 -13.04 -39.60
C MET A 170 -1.89 -13.75 -40.38
N ARG A 171 -1.14 -14.62 -39.72
CA ARG A 171 -0.01 -15.36 -40.32
C ARG A 171 -0.42 -16.75 -40.86
N LYS A 172 -1.67 -17.16 -40.62
CA LYS A 172 -2.29 -18.35 -41.20
C LYS A 172 -3.22 -17.98 -42.37
#